data_8333a8c0e1079ff1f0a87c10a1d3cd92
#
_entry.id   8333a8c0e1079ff1f0a87c10a1d3cd92
#
_cell.length_a   1.000
_cell.length_b   1.000
_cell.length_c   1.000
_cell.angle_alpha   90.00
_cell.angle_beta   90.00
_cell.angle_gamma   90.00
#
_symmetry.space_group_name_H-M   'P 1'
#
loop_
_entity.id
_entity.type
_entity.pdbx_description
1 polymer ?
#
loop_
_entity_poly.entity_id
_entity_poly.type
_entity_poly.pdbx_seq_one_letter_code
_entity_poly.pdbx_strand_id
1 'polypeptide(L)' 'MTTQSFTFIDPGGNQAQYTVYEADWRNEYHWSTDHGDSGFDGSYALAQMRARTALKASMAVRRRNSRNQ' A
#
# COMPACT_ATOMS: atom_id res chain seq x y z
N MET A 1 13.53 3.98 14.65
CA MET A 1 12.37 4.06 13.75
C MET A 1 12.69 3.38 12.44
N THR A 2 11.83 2.50 11.96
CA THR A 2 12.07 1.72 10.76
C THR A 2 11.04 2.07 9.69
N THR A 3 11.52 2.44 8.52
CA THR A 3 10.67 2.73 7.37
C THR A 3 11.10 1.83 6.22
N GLN A 4 10.17 1.13 5.62
CA GLN A 4 10.46 0.23 4.52
C GLN A 4 9.48 0.50 3.37
N SER A 5 10.02 0.52 2.17
CA SER A 5 9.24 0.69 0.95
C SER A 5 9.29 -0.58 0.11
N PHE A 6 8.17 -0.90 -0.49
CA PHE A 6 8.01 -2.11 -1.29
C PHE A 6 7.43 -1.75 -2.64
N THR A 7 7.77 -2.52 -3.65
CA THR A 7 7.21 -2.35 -4.98
C THR A 7 6.19 -3.46 -5.25
N PHE A 8 5.01 -3.05 -5.71
CA PHE A 8 3.97 -3.98 -6.14
C PHE A 8 3.85 -3.89 -7.67
N ILE A 9 3.79 -5.03 -8.32
CA ILE A 9 3.61 -5.12 -9.77
C ILE A 9 2.32 -5.87 -10.03
N ASP A 10 1.39 -5.24 -10.76
CA ASP A 10 0.11 -5.88 -11.06
C ASP A 10 0.25 -6.82 -12.26
N PRO A 11 -0.81 -7.61 -12.57
CA PRO A 11 -0.75 -8.52 -13.71
C PRO A 11 -0.52 -7.84 -15.06
N GLY A 12 -0.81 -6.56 -15.16
CA GLY A 12 -0.57 -5.79 -16.39
C GLY A 12 0.83 -5.20 -16.49
N GLY A 13 1.68 -5.45 -15.49
CA GLY A 13 3.04 -4.93 -15.49
C GLY A 13 3.18 -3.54 -14.92
N ASN A 14 2.11 -2.95 -14.41
CA ASN A 14 2.16 -1.62 -13.79
C ASN A 14 2.76 -1.71 -12.40
N GLN A 15 3.59 -0.74 -12.05
CA GLN A 15 4.31 -0.72 -10.78
C GLN A 15 3.83 0.42 -9.91
N ALA A 16 3.80 0.18 -8.61
CA ALA A 16 3.53 1.21 -7.63
C ALA A 16 4.21 0.80 -6.32
N GLN A 17 4.37 1.75 -5.42
CA GLN A 17 5.07 1.50 -4.17
C GLN A 17 4.14 1.71 -2.99
N TYR A 18 4.38 0.95 -1.95
CA TYR A 18 3.77 1.19 -0.65
C TYR A 18 4.86 1.22 0.41
N THR A 19 4.62 1.99 1.46
CA THR A 19 5.58 2.22 2.53
C THR A 19 4.94 1.86 3.86
N VAL A 20 5.72 1.19 4.72
CA VAL A 20 5.30 0.86 6.08
C VAL A 20 6.34 1.42 7.03
N TYR A 21 5.90 2.11 8.07
CA TYR A 21 6.81 2.64 9.07
C TYR A 21 6.22 2.50 10.47
N GLU A 22 7.10 2.36 11.45
CA GLU A 22 6.72 2.24 12.85
C GLU A 22 6.55 3.62 13.46
N ALA A 23 5.42 3.82 14.14
CA ALA A 23 5.17 5.08 14.83
C ALA A 23 6.03 5.16 16.10
N ASP A 24 6.41 6.39 16.48
CA ASP A 24 7.35 6.62 17.59
C ASP A 24 6.79 6.26 18.96
N TRP A 25 5.47 6.17 19.09
CA TRP A 25 4.85 6.21 20.41
C TRP A 25 3.59 5.36 20.47
N ARG A 26 3.61 4.20 20.33
CA ARG A 26 2.58 3.16 20.48
C ARG A 26 3.04 2.04 19.58
N ASN A 27 2.58 0.86 19.86
CA ASN A 27 2.88 -0.27 18.97
C ASN A 27 1.97 -0.18 17.75
N GLU A 28 2.18 0.88 16.95
CA GLU A 28 1.42 1.10 15.73
C GLU A 28 2.35 1.15 14.54
N TYR A 29 1.87 0.60 13.45
CA TYR A 29 2.58 0.61 12.18
C TYR A 29 1.69 1.31 11.16
N HIS A 30 2.22 2.37 10.56
CA HIS A 30 1.51 3.16 9.57
C HIS A 30 1.91 2.72 8.17
N TRP A 31 0.97 2.83 7.25
CA TRP A 31 1.25 2.47 5.87
C TRP A 31 0.65 3.52 4.94
N SER A 32 1.27 3.66 3.78
CA SER A 32 0.78 4.56 2.74
C SER A 32 1.12 3.99 1.38
N THR A 33 0.38 4.41 0.36
CA THR A 33 0.62 3.96 -1.01
C THR A 33 0.77 5.15 -1.94
N ASP A 34 1.36 4.88 -3.11
CA ASP A 34 1.51 5.89 -4.17
C ASP A 34 0.16 6.37 -4.69
N HIS A 35 -0.90 5.62 -4.46
CA HIS A 35 -2.23 5.97 -4.93
C HIS A 35 -3.06 6.75 -3.92
N GLY A 36 -2.43 7.18 -2.82
CA GLY A 36 -3.07 8.03 -1.85
C GLY A 36 -3.76 7.33 -0.70
N ASP A 37 -3.75 6.01 -0.67
CA ASP A 37 -4.31 5.25 0.45
C ASP A 37 -3.35 5.25 1.62
N SER A 38 -3.88 5.23 2.84
CA SER A 38 -3.08 5.17 4.05
C SER A 38 -3.90 4.60 5.19
N GLY A 39 -3.21 4.18 6.25
CA GLY A 39 -3.85 3.64 7.42
C GLY A 39 -2.82 3.22 8.46
N PHE A 40 -3.29 2.52 9.49
CA PHE A 40 -2.40 2.02 10.53
C PHE A 40 -2.97 0.75 11.14
N ASP A 41 -2.08 -0.08 11.66
CA ASP A 41 -2.42 -1.36 12.28
C ASP A 41 -1.49 -1.61 13.46
N GLY A 42 -1.87 -2.54 14.32
CA GLY A 42 -1.07 -2.89 15.49
C GLY A 42 0.06 -3.86 15.21
N SER A 43 0.24 -4.27 13.96
CA SER A 43 1.24 -5.27 13.58
C SER A 43 1.86 -4.88 12.25
N TYR A 44 3.18 -5.05 12.14
CA TYR A 44 3.90 -4.78 10.91
C TYR A 44 3.36 -5.62 9.76
N ALA A 45 3.14 -6.91 10.02
CA ALA A 45 2.64 -7.82 8.99
C ALA A 45 1.26 -7.40 8.47
N LEU A 46 0.38 -6.97 9.38
CA LEU A 46 -0.95 -6.50 9.00
C LEU A 46 -0.88 -5.20 8.20
N ALA A 47 -0.04 -4.26 8.64
CA ALA A 47 0.13 -3.00 7.93
C ALA A 47 0.61 -3.24 6.50
N GLN A 48 1.59 -4.13 6.34
CA GLN A 48 2.12 -4.48 5.04
C GLN A 48 1.05 -5.11 4.14
N MET A 49 0.28 -6.03 4.71
CA MET A 49 -0.79 -6.71 3.97
C MET A 49 -1.88 -5.74 3.54
N ARG A 50 -2.28 -4.83 4.42
CA ARG A 50 -3.33 -3.87 4.12
C ARG A 50 -2.88 -2.85 3.07
N ALA A 51 -1.63 -2.39 3.15
CA ALA A 51 -1.07 -1.49 2.15
C ALA A 51 -1.09 -2.15 0.77
N ARG A 52 -0.64 -3.39 0.69
CA ARG A 52 -0.62 -4.14 -0.55
C ARG A 52 -2.03 -4.36 -1.10
N THR A 53 -2.97 -4.70 -0.22
CA THR A 53 -4.36 -4.93 -0.61
C THR A 53 -4.99 -3.65 -1.15
N ALA A 54 -4.77 -2.52 -0.48
CA ALA A 54 -5.29 -1.23 -0.92
C ALA A 54 -4.70 -0.84 -2.27
N LEU A 55 -3.40 -1.05 -2.44
CA LEU A 55 -2.72 -0.72 -3.69
C LEU A 55 -3.23 -1.57 -4.84
N LYS A 56 -3.41 -2.86 -4.60
CA LYS A 56 -3.93 -3.80 -5.59
C LYS A 56 -5.34 -3.37 -6.04
N ALA A 57 -6.19 -3.00 -5.09
CA ALA A 57 -7.55 -2.55 -5.40
C ALA A 57 -7.55 -1.26 -6.20
N SER A 58 -6.72 -0.29 -5.82
CA SER A 58 -6.61 0.98 -6.53
C SER A 58 -6.13 0.80 -7.97
N MET A 59 -5.14 -0.06 -8.17
CA MET A 59 -4.61 -0.32 -9.50
C MET A 59 -5.64 -1.04 -10.37
N ALA A 60 -6.42 -1.93 -9.80
CA ALA A 60 -7.48 -2.63 -10.52
C ALA A 60 -8.57 -1.65 -10.97
N VAL A 61 -8.94 -0.70 -10.12
CA VAL A 61 -9.93 0.32 -10.47
C VAL A 61 -9.41 1.20 -11.62
N ARG A 62 -8.18 1.65 -11.54
CA ARG A 62 -7.58 2.46 -12.59
C ARG A 62 -7.54 1.73 -13.93
N ARG A 63 -7.15 0.47 -13.89
CA ARG A 63 -7.11 -0.36 -15.09
C ARG A 63 -8.49 -0.53 -15.71
N ARG A 64 -9.51 -0.74 -14.87
CA ARG A 64 -10.89 -0.87 -15.32
C ARG A 64 -11.39 0.42 -15.95
N ASN A 65 -11.10 1.57 -15.33
CA ASN A 65 -11.52 2.86 -15.84
C ASN A 65 -10.88 3.19 -17.18
N SER A 66 -9.61 2.82 -17.35
CA SER A 66 -8.92 3.00 -18.62
C SER A 66 -9.57 2.21 -19.74
N ARG A 67 -10.09 1.03 -19.44
CA ARG A 67 -10.74 0.18 -20.43
C ARG A 67 -12.05 0.74 -20.91
N ASN A 68 -12.73 1.50 -20.07
CA ASN A 68 -14.07 2.01 -20.38
C ASN A 68 -14.03 3.35 -21.12
N GLN A 69 -12.87 3.79 -21.47
CA GLN A 69 -12.71 4.99 -22.29
C GLN A 69 -12.39 4.56 -23.73
#